data_d5534c60af39d8eccd37ab3264a58915
#
_entry.id   d5534c60af39d8eccd37ab3264a58915
#
_cell.length_a   1.000
_cell.length_b   1.000
_cell.length_c   1.000
_cell.angle_alpha   90.00
_cell.angle_beta   90.00
_cell.angle_gamma   90.00
#
_symmetry.space_group_name_H-M   'P 1'
#
loop_
_entity.id
_entity.type
_entity.pdbx_description
1 polymer ?
#
loop_
_entity_poly.entity_id
_entity_poly.type
_entity_poly.pdbx_seq_one_letter_code
_entity_poly.pdbx_strand_id
1 'polypeptide(L)'
;MSFAEDVKNELCQYESSSDADLAMKIEASCLLRMGGSIILGMKGAVGIRLATANNAVARRLLGILKKQYELPTNVLVRQGLNLRKKNMYTLSVEPSIEGRQALEDLALWPVTEQIPRSWLKSMEARRAFLRGAFLGGGSVNKPQSDYHLEFMTGNESFAREIIHVLRLFHIHAGLTERKEEYVVYLKEGDAVTNCLQIMGAQSALMEFENVRIMKTVRNQINRQVNCETANLQKVVDAAVRQVKAIRIIDREIGIEELPEKLRVVARLRWENPEASLKELEELMDGELSKSGIGHRLKKIEALALTYDPLGLEEI
;
A
#
# COMPACT_ATOMS: atom_id res chain seq x y z
N MET A 1 -9.96 -2.66 -16.30
CA MET A 1 -8.89 -3.64 -16.02
C MET A 1 -8.54 -3.57 -14.54
N SER A 2 -7.93 -4.58 -13.96
CA SER A 2 -7.44 -4.49 -12.59
C SER A 2 -6.03 -3.89 -12.58
N PHE A 3 -5.63 -3.24 -11.49
CA PHE A 3 -4.27 -2.69 -11.37
C PHE A 3 -3.18 -3.74 -11.65
N ALA A 4 -3.36 -4.97 -11.17
CA ALA A 4 -2.44 -6.08 -11.46
C ALA A 4 -2.36 -6.40 -12.98
N GLU A 5 -3.44 -6.23 -13.74
CA GLU A 5 -3.40 -6.38 -15.20
C GLU A 5 -2.65 -5.24 -15.86
N ASP A 6 -2.84 -4.01 -15.38
CA ASP A 6 -2.11 -2.85 -15.91
C ASP A 6 -0.61 -3.00 -15.69
N VAL A 7 -0.19 -3.46 -14.50
CA VAL A 7 1.21 -3.83 -14.20
C VAL A 7 1.72 -4.92 -15.15
N LYS A 8 0.96 -6.01 -15.35
CA LYS A 8 1.37 -7.08 -16.28
C LYS A 8 1.49 -6.57 -17.72
N ASN A 9 0.58 -5.71 -18.16
CA ASN A 9 0.63 -5.12 -19.50
C ASN A 9 1.88 -4.25 -19.69
N GLU A 10 2.24 -3.44 -18.69
CA GLU A 10 3.45 -2.63 -18.69
C GLU A 10 4.71 -3.51 -18.73
N LEU A 11 4.80 -4.52 -17.87
CA LEU A 11 5.94 -5.43 -17.82
C LEU A 11 6.15 -6.21 -19.12
N CYS A 12 5.07 -6.52 -19.84
CA CYS A 12 5.16 -7.17 -21.16
C CYS A 12 5.77 -6.29 -22.25
N GLN A 13 5.83 -4.97 -22.04
CA GLN A 13 6.47 -4.02 -22.97
C GLN A 13 7.93 -3.73 -22.61
N TYR A 14 8.39 -4.23 -21.46
CA TYR A 14 9.76 -4.02 -21.00
C TYR A 14 10.76 -4.71 -21.94
N GLU A 15 11.77 -3.94 -22.38
CA GLU A 15 12.91 -4.44 -23.16
C GLU A 15 14.17 -4.33 -22.31
N SER A 16 14.88 -5.45 -22.18
CA SER A 16 16.18 -5.45 -21.49
C SER A 16 17.25 -4.85 -22.40
N SER A 17 18.04 -3.95 -21.84
CA SER A 17 19.13 -3.28 -22.56
C SER A 17 20.44 -4.06 -22.53
N SER A 18 20.60 -4.98 -21.59
CA SER A 18 21.81 -5.80 -21.42
C SER A 18 21.43 -7.27 -21.29
N ASP A 19 22.19 -8.15 -21.94
CA ASP A 19 22.00 -9.61 -21.90
C ASP A 19 20.56 -10.05 -22.23
N ALA A 20 19.97 -9.42 -23.26
CA ALA A 20 18.55 -9.53 -23.59
C ALA A 20 18.09 -10.99 -23.79
N ASP A 21 18.92 -11.82 -24.42
CA ASP A 21 18.59 -13.22 -24.67
C ASP A 21 18.49 -14.05 -23.39
N LEU A 22 19.46 -13.88 -22.49
CA LEU A 22 19.41 -14.56 -21.18
C LEU A 22 18.25 -14.05 -20.32
N ALA A 23 17.99 -12.74 -20.32
CA ALA A 23 16.88 -12.14 -19.60
C ALA A 23 15.52 -12.69 -20.10
N MET A 24 15.30 -12.73 -21.42
CA MET A 24 14.09 -13.30 -22.03
C MET A 24 13.93 -14.79 -21.72
N LYS A 25 15.01 -15.54 -21.74
CA LYS A 25 15.06 -16.96 -21.40
C LYS A 25 14.63 -17.19 -19.94
N ILE A 26 15.20 -16.42 -18.99
CA ILE A 26 14.84 -16.49 -17.57
C ILE A 26 13.37 -16.10 -17.36
N GLU A 27 12.92 -15.00 -17.99
CA GLU A 27 11.54 -14.52 -17.91
C GLU A 27 10.56 -15.60 -18.39
N ALA A 28 10.80 -16.23 -19.54
CA ALA A 28 9.97 -17.30 -20.08
C ALA A 28 9.97 -18.53 -19.17
N SER A 29 11.14 -18.94 -18.68
CA SER A 29 11.28 -20.07 -17.75
C SER A 29 10.45 -19.86 -16.49
N CYS A 30 10.58 -18.69 -15.84
CA CYS A 30 9.84 -18.38 -14.62
C CYS A 30 8.33 -18.25 -14.87
N LEU A 31 7.92 -17.59 -15.95
CA LEU A 31 6.51 -17.48 -16.33
C LEU A 31 5.88 -18.85 -16.53
N LEU A 32 6.57 -19.77 -17.21
CA LEU A 32 6.08 -21.12 -17.46
C LEU A 32 6.08 -22.00 -16.22
N ARG A 33 7.02 -21.82 -15.28
CA ARG A 33 7.00 -22.50 -13.97
C ARG A 33 5.81 -22.08 -13.10
N MET A 34 5.40 -20.83 -13.22
CA MET A 34 4.27 -20.31 -12.43
C MET A 34 2.91 -20.71 -12.98
N GLY A 35 2.74 -20.77 -14.30
CA GLY A 35 1.41 -20.96 -14.90
C GLY A 35 1.35 -21.95 -16.08
N GLY A 36 2.50 -22.52 -16.47
CA GLY A 36 2.56 -23.46 -17.58
C GLY A 36 2.35 -24.91 -17.15
N SER A 37 2.07 -25.77 -18.12
CA SER A 37 2.04 -27.24 -17.96
C SER A 37 2.81 -27.89 -19.09
N ILE A 38 3.53 -28.96 -18.76
CA ILE A 38 4.29 -29.76 -19.71
C ILE A 38 3.36 -30.81 -20.34
N ILE A 39 3.47 -31.00 -21.66
CA ILE A 39 2.72 -32.01 -22.41
C ILE A 39 3.72 -33.08 -22.82
N LEU A 40 3.47 -34.30 -22.40
CA LEU A 40 4.31 -35.47 -22.75
C LEU A 40 3.80 -36.11 -24.03
N GLY A 41 4.70 -36.33 -24.99
CA GLY A 41 4.45 -37.01 -26.23
C GLY A 41 5.14 -38.38 -26.31
N MET A 42 4.99 -39.05 -27.45
CA MET A 42 5.64 -40.33 -27.68
C MET A 42 7.15 -40.17 -27.95
N LYS A 43 7.93 -41.22 -27.69
CA LYS A 43 9.38 -41.27 -27.97
C LYS A 43 10.21 -40.14 -27.35
N GLY A 44 9.76 -39.62 -26.19
CA GLY A 44 10.46 -38.56 -25.48
C GLY A 44 10.24 -37.15 -26.04
N ALA A 45 9.29 -36.94 -26.93
CA ALA A 45 8.83 -35.63 -27.37
C ALA A 45 8.16 -34.91 -26.20
N VAL A 46 8.38 -33.58 -26.08
CA VAL A 46 7.81 -32.77 -25.03
C VAL A 46 7.26 -31.48 -25.64
N GLY A 47 6.14 -31.04 -25.13
CA GLY A 47 5.50 -29.77 -25.47
C GLY A 47 5.12 -28.98 -24.23
N ILE A 48 4.52 -27.82 -24.45
CA ILE A 48 4.14 -26.95 -23.35
C ILE A 48 2.79 -26.28 -23.62
N ARG A 49 2.06 -25.98 -22.54
CA ARG A 49 0.82 -25.22 -22.59
C ARG A 49 0.83 -24.14 -21.51
N LEU A 50 0.41 -22.95 -21.88
CA LEU A 50 0.09 -21.85 -20.96
C LEU A 50 -1.32 -21.37 -21.21
N ALA A 51 -2.12 -21.23 -20.15
CA ALA A 51 -3.44 -20.58 -20.19
C ALA A 51 -3.41 -19.32 -19.36
N THR A 52 -3.78 -18.17 -19.94
CA THR A 52 -3.79 -16.88 -19.26
C THR A 52 -4.99 -16.03 -19.71
N ALA A 53 -5.55 -15.26 -18.79
CA ALA A 53 -6.57 -14.27 -19.12
C ALA A 53 -5.97 -12.93 -19.63
N ASN A 54 -4.65 -12.76 -19.56
CA ASN A 54 -3.98 -11.55 -19.99
C ASN A 54 -3.38 -11.72 -21.40
N ASN A 55 -3.90 -10.93 -22.36
CA ASN A 55 -3.46 -10.97 -23.75
C ASN A 55 -1.99 -10.56 -23.92
N ALA A 56 -1.52 -9.57 -23.15
CA ALA A 56 -0.14 -9.10 -23.24
C ALA A 56 0.85 -10.19 -22.82
N VAL A 57 0.55 -10.92 -21.73
CA VAL A 57 1.34 -12.07 -21.27
C VAL A 57 1.39 -13.16 -22.34
N ALA A 58 0.24 -13.49 -22.95
CA ALA A 58 0.19 -14.45 -24.04
C ALA A 58 1.06 -14.03 -25.22
N ARG A 59 0.96 -12.77 -25.67
CA ARG A 59 1.77 -12.22 -26.77
C ARG A 59 3.26 -12.20 -26.43
N ARG A 60 3.62 -11.84 -25.20
CA ARG A 60 5.02 -11.81 -24.75
C ARG A 60 5.67 -13.18 -24.84
N LEU A 61 5.01 -14.21 -24.29
CA LEU A 61 5.52 -15.58 -24.37
C LEU A 61 5.57 -16.07 -25.82
N LEU A 62 4.53 -15.85 -26.62
CA LEU A 62 4.50 -16.18 -28.04
C LEU A 62 5.69 -15.57 -28.80
N GLY A 63 5.99 -14.29 -28.52
CA GLY A 63 7.12 -13.59 -29.11
C GLY A 63 8.47 -14.24 -28.76
N ILE A 64 8.66 -14.63 -27.49
CA ILE A 64 9.89 -15.31 -27.04
C ILE A 64 10.01 -16.69 -27.71
N LEU A 65 8.96 -17.50 -27.71
CA LEU A 65 8.97 -18.85 -28.29
C LEU A 65 9.25 -18.82 -29.80
N LYS A 66 8.70 -17.84 -30.52
CA LYS A 66 8.95 -17.68 -31.96
C LYS A 66 10.34 -17.10 -32.27
N LYS A 67 10.77 -16.08 -31.52
CA LYS A 67 12.03 -15.36 -31.82
C LYS A 67 13.27 -16.16 -31.44
N GLN A 68 13.24 -16.86 -30.29
CA GLN A 68 14.42 -17.58 -29.77
C GLN A 68 14.44 -19.07 -30.17
N TYR A 69 13.27 -19.68 -30.34
CA TYR A 69 13.19 -21.13 -30.53
C TYR A 69 12.52 -21.56 -31.87
N GLU A 70 12.01 -20.59 -32.62
CA GLU A 70 11.29 -20.86 -33.91
C GLU A 70 10.18 -21.89 -33.77
N LEU A 71 9.63 -22.10 -32.57
CA LEU A 71 8.65 -23.14 -32.28
C LEU A 71 7.29 -22.82 -32.90
N PRO A 72 6.69 -23.79 -33.62
CA PRO A 72 5.31 -23.69 -34.05
C PRO A 72 4.38 -23.68 -32.82
N THR A 73 3.74 -22.53 -32.61
CA THR A 73 2.92 -22.29 -31.42
C THR A 73 1.47 -22.07 -31.83
N ASN A 74 0.57 -22.93 -31.36
CA ASN A 74 -0.87 -22.78 -31.50
C ASN A 74 -1.42 -21.82 -30.48
N VAL A 75 -2.33 -20.94 -30.91
CA VAL A 75 -3.01 -19.99 -30.02
C VAL A 75 -4.51 -20.19 -30.12
N LEU A 76 -5.14 -20.58 -29.03
CA LEU A 76 -6.59 -20.72 -28.91
C LEU A 76 -7.13 -19.60 -28.02
N VAL A 77 -8.11 -18.86 -28.53
CA VAL A 77 -8.82 -17.83 -27.76
C VAL A 77 -10.23 -18.32 -27.46
N ARG A 78 -10.54 -18.53 -26.19
CA ARG A 78 -11.91 -18.78 -25.73
C ARG A 78 -12.52 -17.48 -25.24
N GLN A 79 -13.60 -17.05 -25.88
CA GLN A 79 -14.32 -15.87 -25.43
C GLN A 79 -15.10 -16.16 -24.15
N GLY A 80 -15.12 -15.21 -23.23
CA GLY A 80 -15.96 -15.27 -22.05
C GLY A 80 -17.45 -15.14 -22.45
N LEU A 81 -18.26 -16.16 -22.16
CA LEU A 81 -19.67 -16.23 -22.54
C LEU A 81 -20.58 -15.19 -21.84
N ASN A 82 -20.08 -14.42 -20.87
CA ASN A 82 -20.82 -13.37 -20.18
C ASN A 82 -19.98 -12.09 -20.10
N LEU A 83 -20.65 -10.91 -20.02
CA LEU A 83 -20.04 -9.57 -19.91
C LEU A 83 -18.96 -9.42 -18.80
N ARG A 84 -18.94 -10.32 -17.82
CA ARG A 84 -17.96 -10.33 -16.70
C ARG A 84 -16.85 -11.38 -16.87
N LYS A 85 -16.92 -12.28 -17.84
CA LYS A 85 -15.88 -13.30 -18.07
C LYS A 85 -14.86 -12.79 -19.09
N LYS A 86 -13.60 -12.79 -18.70
CA LYS A 86 -12.46 -12.40 -19.55
C LYS A 86 -12.20 -13.49 -20.59
N ASN A 87 -11.67 -13.08 -21.73
CA ASN A 87 -11.14 -14.02 -22.70
C ASN A 87 -9.99 -14.84 -22.07
N MET A 88 -9.91 -16.11 -22.41
CA MET A 88 -8.83 -16.99 -22.01
C MET A 88 -7.97 -17.30 -23.25
N TYR A 89 -6.70 -17.02 -23.15
CA TYR A 89 -5.70 -17.27 -24.18
C TYR A 89 -4.93 -18.51 -23.80
N THR A 90 -4.96 -19.53 -24.65
CA THR A 90 -4.18 -20.76 -24.47
C THR A 90 -3.13 -20.84 -25.56
N LEU A 91 -1.86 -20.82 -25.19
CA LEU A 91 -0.73 -21.08 -26.04
C LEU A 91 -0.32 -22.55 -25.86
N SER A 92 -0.09 -23.25 -26.95
CA SER A 92 0.45 -24.62 -26.90
C SER A 92 1.48 -24.86 -27.98
N VAL A 93 2.57 -25.48 -27.57
CA VAL A 93 3.56 -26.13 -28.47
C VAL A 93 3.31 -27.61 -28.37
N GLU A 94 2.99 -28.24 -29.49
CA GLU A 94 2.78 -29.67 -29.56
C GLU A 94 4.07 -30.43 -29.23
N PRO A 95 3.98 -31.62 -28.62
CA PRO A 95 5.15 -32.42 -28.28
C PRO A 95 6.00 -32.73 -29.51
N SER A 96 7.26 -32.26 -29.47
CA SER A 96 8.25 -32.48 -30.53
C SER A 96 9.66 -32.60 -29.95
N ILE A 97 10.64 -32.95 -30.77
CA ILE A 97 12.04 -33.00 -30.37
C ILE A 97 12.57 -31.53 -30.16
N GLU A 98 12.18 -30.65 -31.04
CA GLU A 98 12.53 -29.19 -30.96
C GLU A 98 11.88 -28.58 -29.71
N GLY A 99 10.63 -28.92 -29.41
CA GLY A 99 9.96 -28.54 -28.16
C GLY A 99 10.70 -29.03 -26.93
N ARG A 100 11.20 -30.26 -26.95
CA ARG A 100 12.04 -30.79 -25.88
C ARG A 100 13.35 -30.01 -25.71
N GLN A 101 14.06 -29.74 -26.79
CA GLN A 101 15.32 -28.99 -26.79
C GLN A 101 15.11 -27.58 -26.21
N ALA A 102 14.04 -26.91 -26.62
CA ALA A 102 13.68 -25.59 -26.07
C ALA A 102 13.37 -25.65 -24.58
N LEU A 103 12.65 -26.68 -24.10
CA LEU A 103 12.36 -26.85 -22.67
C LEU A 103 13.61 -27.24 -21.87
N GLU A 104 14.55 -27.97 -22.45
CA GLU A 104 15.87 -28.23 -21.85
C GLU A 104 16.66 -26.91 -21.69
N ASP A 105 16.69 -26.12 -22.75
CA ASP A 105 17.34 -24.80 -22.71
C ASP A 105 16.66 -23.85 -21.70
N LEU A 106 15.36 -23.84 -21.61
CA LEU A 106 14.59 -23.11 -20.59
C LEU A 106 14.72 -23.68 -19.16
N ALA A 107 15.49 -24.77 -18.97
CA ALA A 107 15.63 -25.51 -17.72
C ALA A 107 14.28 -26.01 -17.16
N LEU A 108 13.31 -26.27 -18.02
CA LEU A 108 12.00 -26.84 -17.68
C LEU A 108 11.94 -28.37 -17.87
N TRP A 109 12.89 -28.93 -18.63
CA TRP A 109 13.02 -30.35 -18.86
C TRP A 109 14.48 -30.83 -18.74
N PRO A 110 14.80 -31.94 -18.06
CA PRO A 110 13.87 -32.67 -17.18
C PRO A 110 13.29 -31.75 -16.12
N VAL A 111 12.12 -32.10 -15.59
CA VAL A 111 11.44 -31.25 -14.61
C VAL A 111 12.33 -30.99 -13.40
N THR A 112 12.69 -29.75 -13.20
CA THR A 112 13.49 -29.29 -12.07
C THR A 112 12.70 -28.28 -11.24
N GLU A 113 12.93 -28.26 -9.94
CA GLU A 113 12.18 -27.38 -9.04
C GLU A 113 12.64 -25.92 -9.10
N GLN A 114 13.88 -25.67 -9.48
CA GLN A 114 14.53 -24.36 -9.49
C GLN A 114 15.22 -24.10 -10.83
N ILE A 115 15.52 -22.83 -11.12
CA ILE A 115 16.35 -22.47 -12.27
C ILE A 115 17.84 -22.64 -11.94
N PRO A 116 18.72 -22.74 -12.94
CA PRO A 116 20.17 -22.85 -12.70
C PRO A 116 20.69 -21.58 -11.99
N ARG A 117 21.35 -21.74 -10.85
CA ARG A 117 21.94 -20.64 -10.08
C ARG A 117 22.93 -19.79 -10.89
N SER A 118 23.57 -20.38 -11.90
CA SER A 118 24.47 -19.69 -12.80
C SER A 118 23.79 -18.57 -13.59
N TRP A 119 22.47 -18.64 -13.80
CA TRP A 119 21.71 -17.64 -14.51
C TRP A 119 21.47 -16.39 -13.67
N LEU A 120 21.38 -16.49 -12.35
CA LEU A 120 21.04 -15.38 -11.42
C LEU A 120 22.25 -14.52 -11.00
N LYS A 121 23.34 -14.54 -11.76
CA LYS A 121 24.56 -13.78 -11.41
C LYS A 121 24.40 -12.28 -11.60
N SER A 122 23.79 -11.84 -12.70
CA SER A 122 23.61 -10.44 -13.01
C SER A 122 22.35 -9.84 -12.36
N MET A 123 22.35 -8.53 -12.17
CA MET A 123 21.20 -7.78 -11.66
C MET A 123 19.99 -7.94 -12.60
N GLU A 124 20.23 -7.83 -13.91
CA GLU A 124 19.17 -7.94 -14.91
C GLU A 124 18.55 -9.34 -14.95
N ALA A 125 19.36 -10.38 -14.81
CA ALA A 125 18.87 -11.75 -14.68
C ALA A 125 17.89 -11.93 -13.49
N ARG A 126 18.22 -11.35 -12.35
CA ARG A 126 17.36 -11.38 -11.15
C ARG A 126 16.08 -10.58 -11.35
N ARG A 127 16.15 -9.44 -12.07
CA ARG A 127 14.97 -8.64 -12.46
C ARG A 127 14.07 -9.43 -13.40
N ALA A 128 14.65 -10.08 -14.42
CA ALA A 128 13.92 -10.93 -15.36
C ALA A 128 13.24 -12.12 -14.66
N PHE A 129 13.89 -12.71 -13.64
CA PHE A 129 13.31 -13.74 -12.80
C PHE A 129 12.03 -13.26 -12.11
N LEU A 130 12.10 -12.14 -11.38
CA LEU A 130 10.93 -11.60 -10.67
C LEU A 130 9.83 -11.17 -11.65
N ARG A 131 10.20 -10.57 -12.79
CA ARG A 131 9.26 -10.18 -13.85
C ARG A 131 8.53 -11.41 -14.41
N GLY A 132 9.25 -12.47 -14.78
CA GLY A 132 8.63 -13.70 -15.27
C GLY A 132 7.72 -14.39 -14.23
N ALA A 133 8.15 -14.46 -12.98
CA ALA A 133 7.34 -14.98 -11.89
C ALA A 133 6.05 -14.15 -11.70
N PHE A 134 6.15 -12.81 -11.75
CA PHE A 134 4.97 -11.95 -11.62
C PHE A 134 4.02 -12.06 -12.82
N LEU A 135 4.53 -12.15 -14.02
CA LEU A 135 3.71 -12.35 -15.23
C LEU A 135 2.92 -13.65 -15.16
N GLY A 136 3.54 -14.74 -14.65
CA GLY A 136 2.91 -16.05 -14.54
C GLY A 136 1.89 -16.20 -13.42
N GLY A 137 2.24 -15.76 -12.20
CA GLY A 137 1.44 -16.00 -11.00
C GLY A 137 1.38 -14.80 -10.03
N GLY A 138 1.84 -13.61 -10.45
CA GLY A 138 1.83 -12.43 -9.60
C GLY A 138 0.50 -11.69 -9.59
N SER A 139 0.23 -11.03 -8.47
CA SER A 139 -0.87 -10.08 -8.29
C SER A 139 -0.46 -8.94 -7.38
N VAL A 140 -1.10 -7.79 -7.54
CA VAL A 140 -0.88 -6.61 -6.68
C VAL A 140 -2.19 -5.85 -6.52
N ASN A 141 -2.46 -5.41 -5.30
CA ASN A 141 -3.64 -4.61 -4.98
C ASN A 141 -3.53 -3.20 -5.57
N LYS A 142 -4.67 -2.54 -5.75
CA LYS A 142 -4.70 -1.13 -6.10
C LYS A 142 -4.02 -0.30 -5.00
N PRO A 143 -3.29 0.77 -5.35
CA PRO A 143 -2.58 1.59 -4.35
C PRO A 143 -3.50 2.31 -3.35
N GLN A 144 -4.81 2.44 -3.68
CA GLN A 144 -5.83 2.98 -2.78
C GLN A 144 -6.20 2.02 -1.66
N SER A 145 -6.05 0.70 -1.90
CA SER A 145 -6.32 -0.38 -0.94
C SER A 145 -5.12 -0.62 0.00
N ASP A 146 -5.16 -1.72 0.76
CA ASP A 146 -4.03 -2.18 1.55
C ASP A 146 -2.88 -2.62 0.65
N TYR A 147 -1.66 -2.33 1.07
CA TYR A 147 -0.45 -2.70 0.34
C TYR A 147 -0.29 -4.22 0.36
N HIS A 148 -0.43 -4.83 -0.80
CA HIS A 148 -0.30 -6.27 -0.97
C HIS A 148 0.16 -6.60 -2.37
N LEU A 149 1.31 -7.28 -2.49
CA LEU A 149 1.81 -7.88 -3.71
C LEU A 149 2.10 -9.35 -3.40
N GLU A 150 1.70 -10.24 -4.27
CA GLU A 150 1.87 -11.69 -4.07
C GLU A 150 2.34 -12.39 -5.34
N PHE A 151 3.06 -13.51 -5.14
CA PHE A 151 3.40 -14.51 -6.15
C PHE A 151 2.83 -15.84 -5.69
N MET A 152 2.01 -16.47 -6.51
CA MET A 152 1.31 -17.71 -6.20
C MET A 152 1.80 -18.85 -7.10
N THR A 153 2.25 -19.94 -6.50
CA THR A 153 2.80 -21.10 -7.20
C THR A 153 2.45 -22.42 -6.50
N GLY A 154 2.24 -23.50 -7.25
CA GLY A 154 2.06 -24.84 -6.70
C GLY A 154 3.36 -25.52 -6.23
N ASN A 155 4.54 -24.88 -6.37
CA ASN A 155 5.84 -25.48 -6.03
C ASN A 155 6.51 -24.71 -4.88
N GLU A 156 6.70 -25.39 -3.73
CA GLU A 156 7.33 -24.81 -2.55
C GLU A 156 8.77 -24.37 -2.78
N SER A 157 9.54 -25.22 -3.48
CA SER A 157 10.95 -24.94 -3.75
C SER A 157 11.10 -23.67 -4.60
N PHE A 158 10.24 -23.48 -5.58
CA PHE A 158 10.22 -22.28 -6.40
C PHE A 158 9.74 -21.04 -5.62
N ALA A 159 8.75 -21.20 -4.71
CA ALA A 159 8.36 -20.12 -3.81
C ALA A 159 9.52 -19.65 -2.93
N ARG A 160 10.31 -20.59 -2.39
CA ARG A 160 11.53 -20.27 -1.61
C ARG A 160 12.61 -19.60 -2.47
N GLU A 161 12.73 -19.97 -3.74
CA GLU A 161 13.64 -19.32 -4.69
C GLU A 161 13.21 -17.87 -4.96
N ILE A 162 11.92 -17.58 -5.11
CA ILE A 162 11.40 -16.20 -5.22
C ILE A 162 11.79 -15.37 -3.98
N ILE A 163 11.63 -15.92 -2.77
CA ILE A 163 12.06 -15.27 -1.54
C ILE A 163 13.57 -15.01 -1.53
N HIS A 164 14.35 -15.99 -1.97
CA HIS A 164 15.80 -15.83 -2.06
C HIS A 164 16.18 -14.67 -2.99
N VAL A 165 15.58 -14.59 -4.18
CA VAL A 165 15.85 -13.52 -5.14
C VAL A 165 15.40 -12.16 -4.59
N LEU A 166 14.24 -12.06 -3.92
CA LEU A 166 13.79 -10.84 -3.27
C LEU A 166 14.78 -10.36 -2.19
N ARG A 167 15.33 -11.29 -1.39
CA ARG A 167 16.35 -10.97 -0.38
C ARG A 167 17.64 -10.39 -0.97
N LEU A 168 18.03 -10.80 -2.19
CA LEU A 168 19.18 -10.20 -2.88
C LEU A 168 18.96 -8.72 -3.25
N PHE A 169 17.71 -8.25 -3.21
CA PHE A 169 17.32 -6.85 -3.34
C PHE A 169 16.92 -6.22 -2.00
N HIS A 170 17.27 -6.87 -0.87
CA HIS A 170 16.91 -6.41 0.48
C HIS A 170 15.40 -6.30 0.74
N ILE A 171 14.58 -7.06 -0.01
CA ILE A 171 13.14 -7.13 0.18
C ILE A 171 12.80 -8.35 1.04
N HIS A 172 12.11 -8.13 2.16
CA HIS A 172 11.60 -9.18 3.02
C HIS A 172 10.19 -9.59 2.58
N ALA A 173 10.02 -10.88 2.31
CA ALA A 173 8.74 -11.45 1.90
C ALA A 173 8.29 -12.52 2.90
N GLY A 174 6.99 -12.59 3.16
CA GLY A 174 6.36 -13.68 3.87
C GLY A 174 6.03 -14.84 2.94
N LEU A 175 5.90 -16.05 3.51
CA LEU A 175 5.43 -17.25 2.84
C LEU A 175 4.22 -17.79 3.61
N THR A 176 3.17 -18.15 2.90
CA THR A 176 2.01 -18.86 3.46
C THR A 176 1.53 -19.91 2.47
N GLU A 177 0.90 -20.96 2.98
CA GLU A 177 0.22 -21.95 2.17
C GLU A 177 -1.29 -21.67 2.19
N ARG A 178 -1.91 -21.74 1.02
CA ARG A 178 -3.33 -21.51 0.85
C ARG A 178 -3.90 -22.42 -0.24
N LYS A 179 -4.78 -23.34 0.12
CA LYS A 179 -5.43 -24.28 -0.84
C LYS A 179 -4.44 -25.03 -1.73
N GLU A 180 -3.42 -25.61 -1.13
CA GLU A 180 -2.36 -26.36 -1.82
C GLU A 180 -1.46 -25.51 -2.74
N GLU A 181 -1.53 -24.18 -2.62
CA GLU A 181 -0.64 -23.25 -3.30
C GLU A 181 0.20 -22.47 -2.30
N TYR A 182 1.43 -22.19 -2.66
CA TYR A 182 2.39 -21.37 -1.89
C TYR A 182 2.30 -19.93 -2.35
N VAL A 183 2.07 -19.03 -1.39
CA VAL A 183 1.94 -17.60 -1.65
C VAL A 183 3.10 -16.86 -0.98
N VAL A 184 3.98 -16.31 -1.81
CA VAL A 184 5.01 -15.35 -1.37
C VAL A 184 4.42 -13.97 -1.43
N TYR A 185 4.43 -13.21 -0.32
CA TYR A 185 3.73 -11.93 -0.26
C TYR A 185 4.54 -10.80 0.38
N LEU A 186 4.25 -9.57 -0.04
CA LEU A 186 4.74 -8.31 0.48
C LEU A 186 3.55 -7.49 1.00
N LYS A 187 3.65 -6.93 2.22
CA LYS A 187 2.60 -6.11 2.85
C LYS A 187 3.04 -4.68 3.14
N GLU A 188 4.33 -4.41 3.11
CA GLU A 188 4.87 -3.07 3.35
C GLU A 188 4.91 -2.26 2.06
N GLY A 189 4.49 -0.99 2.13
CA GLY A 189 4.45 -0.11 0.97
C GLY A 189 5.79 0.02 0.27
N ASP A 190 6.89 0.17 1.03
CA ASP A 190 8.24 0.27 0.48
C ASP A 190 8.69 -1.04 -0.20
N ALA A 191 8.33 -2.20 0.37
CA ALA A 191 8.64 -3.49 -0.25
C ALA A 191 7.89 -3.66 -1.59
N VAL A 192 6.61 -3.24 -1.65
CA VAL A 192 5.81 -3.30 -2.88
C VAL A 192 6.36 -2.36 -3.95
N THR A 193 6.65 -1.09 -3.61
CA THR A 193 7.20 -0.11 -4.57
C THR A 193 8.58 -0.51 -5.07
N ASN A 194 9.47 -0.99 -4.18
CA ASN A 194 10.77 -1.51 -4.57
C ASN A 194 10.65 -2.72 -5.50
N CYS A 195 9.72 -3.63 -5.25
CA CYS A 195 9.48 -4.78 -6.11
C CYS A 195 9.00 -4.35 -7.50
N LEU A 196 8.05 -3.40 -7.60
CA LEU A 196 7.59 -2.83 -8.87
C LEU A 196 8.73 -2.17 -9.64
N GLN A 197 9.57 -1.39 -8.97
CA GLN A 197 10.74 -0.73 -9.53
C GLN A 197 11.74 -1.75 -10.10
N ILE A 198 12.05 -2.81 -9.33
CA ILE A 198 12.97 -3.86 -9.73
C ILE A 198 12.48 -4.59 -10.96
N MET A 199 11.21 -4.92 -11.03
CA MET A 199 10.60 -5.58 -12.18
C MET A 199 10.55 -4.69 -13.43
N GLY A 200 10.58 -3.35 -13.27
CA GLY A 200 10.52 -2.39 -14.36
C GLY A 200 9.12 -1.80 -14.61
N ALA A 201 8.18 -1.92 -13.67
CA ALA A 201 6.84 -1.35 -13.75
C ALA A 201 6.82 0.12 -13.30
N GLN A 202 7.38 1.02 -14.12
CA GLN A 202 7.60 2.42 -13.76
C GLN A 202 6.31 3.22 -13.65
N SER A 203 5.36 3.04 -14.57
CA SER A 203 4.07 3.73 -14.54
C SER A 203 3.26 3.32 -13.31
N ALA A 204 3.22 2.03 -13.01
CA ALA A 204 2.57 1.49 -11.82
C ALA A 204 3.24 1.98 -10.53
N LEU A 205 4.58 2.05 -10.50
CA LEU A 205 5.33 2.63 -9.39
C LEU A 205 4.94 4.09 -9.14
N MET A 206 4.89 4.91 -10.18
CA MET A 206 4.52 6.33 -10.07
C MET A 206 3.09 6.52 -9.56
N GLU A 207 2.14 5.71 -10.05
CA GLU A 207 0.77 5.72 -9.54
C GLU A 207 0.72 5.35 -8.05
N PHE A 208 1.48 4.34 -7.65
CA PHE A 208 1.56 3.88 -6.28
C PHE A 208 2.12 4.95 -5.34
N GLU A 209 3.21 5.60 -5.72
CA GLU A 209 3.84 6.67 -4.94
C GLU A 209 2.95 7.92 -4.85
N ASN A 210 2.28 8.33 -5.93
CA ASN A 210 1.34 9.43 -5.90
C ASN A 210 0.22 9.20 -4.88
N VAL A 211 -0.35 8.00 -4.84
CA VAL A 211 -1.40 7.66 -3.86
C VAL A 211 -0.83 7.64 -2.44
N ARG A 212 0.39 7.16 -2.22
CA ARG A 212 1.07 7.19 -0.90
C ARG A 212 1.24 8.61 -0.40
N ILE A 213 1.72 9.52 -1.24
CA ILE A 213 1.90 10.94 -0.89
C ILE A 213 0.54 11.55 -0.50
N MET A 214 -0.49 11.34 -1.31
CA MET A 214 -1.84 11.86 -1.03
C MET A 214 -2.42 11.31 0.28
N LYS A 215 -2.23 10.01 0.58
CA LYS A 215 -2.62 9.41 1.87
C LYS A 215 -1.89 10.08 3.04
N THR A 216 -0.58 10.31 2.91
CA THR A 216 0.24 10.94 3.95
C THR A 216 -0.21 12.38 4.22
N VAL A 217 -0.40 13.19 3.17
CA VAL A 217 -0.88 14.57 3.28
C VAL A 217 -2.27 14.61 3.95
N ARG A 218 -3.20 13.77 3.52
CA ARG A 218 -4.54 13.68 4.13
C ARG A 218 -4.47 13.33 5.61
N ASN A 219 -3.62 12.36 5.99
CA ASN A 219 -3.46 11.97 7.38
C ASN A 219 -2.87 13.11 8.24
N GLN A 220 -1.92 13.89 7.71
CA GLN A 220 -1.37 15.06 8.39
C GLN A 220 -2.45 16.13 8.61
N ILE A 221 -3.21 16.47 7.57
CA ILE A 221 -4.32 17.42 7.66
C ILE A 221 -5.35 16.97 8.70
N ASN A 222 -5.77 15.71 8.66
CA ASN A 222 -6.73 15.18 9.62
C ASN A 222 -6.20 15.26 11.07
N ARG A 223 -4.92 14.96 11.30
CA ARG A 223 -4.29 15.10 12.62
C ARG A 223 -4.26 16.56 13.08
N GLN A 224 -3.94 17.47 12.18
CA GLN A 224 -3.94 18.92 12.49
C GLN A 224 -5.34 19.39 12.84
N VAL A 225 -6.34 19.10 12.01
CA VAL A 225 -7.75 19.46 12.25
C VAL A 225 -8.25 18.88 13.59
N ASN A 226 -7.96 17.60 13.87
CA ASN A 226 -8.35 16.98 15.13
C ASN A 226 -7.68 17.67 16.34
N CYS A 227 -6.41 18.06 16.21
CA CYS A 227 -5.69 18.78 17.26
C CYS A 227 -6.29 20.17 17.49
N GLU A 228 -6.56 20.93 16.42
CA GLU A 228 -7.16 22.25 16.48
C GLU A 228 -8.59 22.19 17.07
N THR A 229 -9.39 21.23 16.62
CA THR A 229 -10.74 20.98 17.16
C THR A 229 -10.72 20.67 18.66
N ALA A 230 -9.81 19.76 19.09
CA ALA A 230 -9.66 19.43 20.50
C ALA A 230 -9.17 20.62 21.35
N ASN A 231 -8.31 21.47 20.79
CA ASN A 231 -7.86 22.70 21.47
C ASN A 231 -9.01 23.71 21.57
N LEU A 232 -9.77 23.91 20.51
CA LEU A 232 -10.94 24.81 20.52
C LEU A 232 -11.97 24.34 21.55
N GLN A 233 -12.29 23.03 21.58
CA GLN A 233 -13.22 22.49 22.56
C GLN A 233 -12.78 22.77 24.01
N LYS A 234 -11.48 22.58 24.31
CA LYS A 234 -10.93 22.92 25.64
C LYS A 234 -11.10 24.39 26.00
N VAL A 235 -10.94 25.30 25.04
CA VAL A 235 -11.13 26.73 25.24
C VAL A 235 -12.60 27.04 25.54
N VAL A 236 -13.52 26.48 24.75
CA VAL A 236 -14.97 26.63 24.92
C VAL A 236 -15.42 26.08 26.29
N ASP A 237 -15.02 24.84 26.62
CA ASP A 237 -15.39 24.23 27.92
C ASP A 237 -14.86 25.04 29.11
N ALA A 238 -13.64 25.59 29.00
CA ALA A 238 -13.10 26.45 30.05
C ALA A 238 -13.89 27.78 30.16
N ALA A 239 -14.24 28.39 29.05
CA ALA A 239 -15.03 29.61 29.03
C ALA A 239 -16.42 29.42 29.65
N VAL A 240 -17.09 28.31 29.29
CA VAL A 240 -18.41 27.94 29.86
C VAL A 240 -18.31 27.74 31.38
N ARG A 241 -17.30 26.98 31.86
CA ARG A 241 -17.09 26.81 33.31
C ARG A 241 -16.83 28.15 34.02
N GLN A 242 -16.01 29.02 33.44
CA GLN A 242 -15.68 30.32 33.99
C GLN A 242 -16.93 31.20 34.11
N VAL A 243 -17.75 31.25 33.06
CA VAL A 243 -19.02 32.04 33.09
C VAL A 243 -19.98 31.45 34.12
N LYS A 244 -20.12 30.13 34.23
CA LYS A 244 -20.93 29.51 35.29
C LYS A 244 -20.42 29.86 36.68
N ALA A 245 -19.11 29.80 36.91
CA ALA A 245 -18.52 30.17 38.18
C ALA A 245 -18.83 31.63 38.56
N ILE A 246 -18.72 32.56 37.60
CA ILE A 246 -19.04 33.96 37.81
C ILE A 246 -20.54 34.12 38.14
N ARG A 247 -21.45 33.37 37.46
CA ARG A 247 -22.89 33.41 37.79
C ARG A 247 -23.20 32.94 39.21
N ILE A 248 -22.52 31.91 39.68
CA ILE A 248 -22.64 31.43 41.04
C ILE A 248 -22.20 32.53 42.03
N ILE A 249 -21.05 33.12 41.82
CA ILE A 249 -20.53 34.20 42.65
C ILE A 249 -21.50 35.41 42.67
N ASP A 250 -22.00 35.80 41.49
CA ASP A 250 -22.94 36.92 41.38
C ASP A 250 -24.23 36.66 42.18
N ARG A 251 -24.76 35.42 42.07
CA ARG A 251 -25.99 35.02 42.81
C ARG A 251 -25.78 34.98 44.32
N GLU A 252 -24.63 34.46 44.82
CA GLU A 252 -24.42 34.17 46.23
C GLU A 252 -23.89 35.40 47.02
N ILE A 253 -22.97 36.16 46.48
CA ILE A 253 -22.33 37.27 47.16
C ILE A 253 -22.32 38.60 46.38
N GLY A 254 -22.55 38.55 45.06
CA GLY A 254 -22.36 39.69 44.14
C GLY A 254 -20.92 39.82 43.58
N ILE A 255 -20.78 40.12 42.30
CA ILE A 255 -19.47 40.32 41.66
C ILE A 255 -18.68 41.44 42.32
N GLU A 256 -19.38 42.47 42.86
CA GLU A 256 -18.78 43.63 43.49
C GLU A 256 -18.05 43.32 44.79
N GLU A 257 -18.40 42.27 45.49
CA GLU A 257 -17.75 41.81 46.72
C GLU A 257 -16.43 41.07 46.48
N LEU A 258 -16.14 40.76 45.23
CA LEU A 258 -14.86 40.16 44.89
C LEU A 258 -13.69 41.13 45.10
N PRO A 259 -12.51 40.63 45.52
CA PRO A 259 -11.29 41.44 45.55
C PRO A 259 -11.07 42.08 44.17
N GLU A 260 -10.66 43.34 44.16
CA GLU A 260 -10.54 44.16 42.94
C GLU A 260 -9.85 43.46 41.77
N LYS A 261 -8.73 42.75 42.04
CA LYS A 261 -7.99 41.97 41.03
C LYS A 261 -8.81 40.81 40.41
N LEU A 262 -9.77 40.23 41.09
CA LEU A 262 -10.65 39.17 40.60
C LEU A 262 -11.89 39.78 39.93
N ARG A 263 -12.43 40.85 40.49
CA ARG A 263 -13.60 41.56 39.97
C ARG A 263 -13.38 42.04 38.52
N VAL A 264 -12.23 42.67 38.24
CA VAL A 264 -11.90 43.11 36.88
C VAL A 264 -11.95 41.97 35.86
N VAL A 265 -11.36 40.83 36.19
CA VAL A 265 -11.33 39.67 35.28
C VAL A 265 -12.68 38.96 35.21
N ALA A 266 -13.46 38.96 36.30
CA ALA A 266 -14.82 38.44 36.31
C ALA A 266 -15.74 39.22 35.36
N ARG A 267 -15.71 40.57 35.43
CA ARG A 267 -16.48 41.43 34.54
C ARG A 267 -16.05 41.27 33.09
N LEU A 268 -14.74 41.24 32.82
CA LEU A 268 -14.21 41.06 31.46
C LEU A 268 -14.70 39.75 30.84
N ARG A 269 -14.65 38.64 31.60
CA ARG A 269 -15.15 37.36 31.12
C ARG A 269 -16.67 37.33 30.96
N TRP A 270 -17.39 38.00 31.82
CA TRP A 270 -18.84 38.09 31.74
C TRP A 270 -19.31 38.85 30.51
N GLU A 271 -18.65 39.97 30.17
CA GLU A 271 -18.92 40.75 28.96
C GLU A 271 -18.49 40.09 27.69
N ASN A 272 -17.49 39.18 27.77
CA ASN A 272 -16.91 38.46 26.64
C ASN A 272 -16.91 36.95 26.89
N PRO A 273 -18.08 36.28 26.92
CA PRO A 273 -18.22 34.88 27.33
C PRO A 273 -17.54 33.87 26.42
N GLU A 274 -17.39 34.18 25.13
CA GLU A 274 -16.80 33.28 24.11
C GLU A 274 -15.31 33.59 23.85
N ALA A 275 -14.78 34.70 24.36
CA ALA A 275 -13.41 35.09 24.08
C ALA A 275 -12.39 34.09 24.65
N SER A 276 -11.34 33.80 23.90
CA SER A 276 -10.20 33.03 24.38
C SER A 276 -9.42 33.87 25.41
N LEU A 277 -8.56 33.22 26.22
CA LEU A 277 -7.70 33.95 27.17
C LEU A 277 -6.74 34.90 26.48
N LYS A 278 -6.42 34.68 25.20
CA LYS A 278 -5.58 35.57 24.41
C LYS A 278 -6.35 36.84 23.99
N GLU A 279 -7.58 36.68 23.55
CA GLU A 279 -8.46 37.77 23.22
C GLU A 279 -8.80 38.65 24.47
N LEU A 280 -8.96 38.02 25.65
CA LEU A 280 -9.11 38.75 26.91
C LEU A 280 -7.85 39.52 27.29
N GLU A 281 -6.65 39.03 27.03
CA GLU A 281 -5.38 39.74 27.19
C GLU A 281 -5.31 40.98 26.27
N GLU A 282 -5.72 40.81 25.01
CA GLU A 282 -5.79 41.91 24.03
C GLU A 282 -6.80 42.98 24.43
N LEU A 283 -7.96 42.63 24.99
CA LEU A 283 -8.97 43.56 25.50
C LEU A 283 -8.54 44.31 26.76
N MET A 284 -7.49 43.84 27.42
CA MET A 284 -6.86 44.53 28.57
C MET A 284 -5.60 45.34 28.18
N ASP A 285 -5.37 45.59 26.88
CA ASP A 285 -4.19 46.30 26.37
C ASP A 285 -2.85 45.75 26.92
N GLY A 286 -2.82 44.46 27.27
CA GLY A 286 -1.63 43.78 27.81
C GLY A 286 -1.33 44.10 29.30
N GLU A 287 -2.19 44.78 30.01
CA GLU A 287 -2.00 45.05 31.45
C GLU A 287 -1.90 43.78 32.28
N LEU A 288 -2.51 42.69 31.81
CA LEU A 288 -2.50 41.39 32.44
C LEU A 288 -2.25 40.30 31.40
N SER A 289 -1.21 39.48 31.60
CA SER A 289 -0.88 38.39 30.70
C SER A 289 -1.95 37.28 30.69
N LYS A 290 -2.05 36.55 29.58
CA LYS A 290 -2.91 35.35 29.45
C LYS A 290 -2.82 34.41 30.65
N SER A 291 -1.61 34.13 31.16
CA SER A 291 -1.40 33.30 32.34
C SER A 291 -1.97 33.92 33.62
N GLY A 292 -1.84 35.25 33.76
CA GLY A 292 -2.40 36.02 34.87
C GLY A 292 -3.92 36.01 34.87
N ILE A 293 -4.55 36.20 33.72
CA ILE A 293 -6.00 36.09 33.54
C ILE A 293 -6.47 34.63 33.90
N GLY A 294 -5.82 33.63 33.32
CA GLY A 294 -6.15 32.21 33.58
C GLY A 294 -6.03 31.85 35.06
N HIS A 295 -5.00 32.35 35.76
CA HIS A 295 -4.85 32.11 37.22
C HIS A 295 -5.96 32.79 38.04
N ARG A 296 -6.39 34.00 37.68
CA ARG A 296 -7.48 34.69 38.38
C ARG A 296 -8.82 34.01 38.12
N LEU A 297 -9.10 33.56 36.89
CA LEU A 297 -10.33 32.81 36.57
C LEU A 297 -10.38 31.49 37.34
N LYS A 298 -9.27 30.77 37.46
CA LYS A 298 -9.20 29.56 38.32
C LYS A 298 -9.49 29.84 39.79
N LYS A 299 -9.08 31.02 40.31
CA LYS A 299 -9.44 31.41 41.69
C LYS A 299 -10.92 31.68 41.83
N ILE A 300 -11.56 32.29 40.81
CA ILE A 300 -13.01 32.50 40.79
C ILE A 300 -13.75 31.17 40.73
N GLU A 301 -13.31 30.23 39.88
CA GLU A 301 -13.86 28.86 39.84
C GLU A 301 -13.73 28.15 41.20
N ALA A 302 -12.57 28.20 41.84
CA ALA A 302 -12.34 27.61 43.15
C ALA A 302 -13.22 28.26 44.22
N LEU A 303 -13.44 29.59 44.17
CA LEU A 303 -14.34 30.30 45.10
C LEU A 303 -15.80 29.88 44.86
N ALA A 304 -16.25 29.80 43.61
CA ALA A 304 -17.59 29.37 43.25
C ALA A 304 -17.91 27.95 43.76
N LEU A 305 -16.94 27.01 43.69
CA LEU A 305 -17.07 25.68 44.26
C LEU A 305 -17.33 25.64 45.77
N THR A 306 -16.92 26.66 46.52
CA THR A 306 -17.21 26.71 47.97
C THR A 306 -18.66 27.09 48.27
N TYR A 307 -19.35 27.73 47.34
CA TYR A 307 -20.75 28.14 47.48
C TYR A 307 -21.72 27.14 46.84
N ASP A 308 -21.37 26.61 45.64
CA ASP A 308 -22.22 25.65 44.94
C ASP A 308 -21.36 24.57 44.28
N PRO A 309 -20.99 23.48 44.99
CA PRO A 309 -20.16 22.43 44.42
C PRO A 309 -20.81 21.67 43.26
N LEU A 310 -22.16 21.50 43.27
CA LEU A 310 -22.89 20.75 42.26
C LEU A 310 -23.17 21.59 41.00
N GLY A 311 -23.36 22.88 41.15
CA GLY A 311 -23.67 23.79 40.02
C GLY A 311 -22.58 23.92 38.97
N LEU A 312 -21.34 23.53 39.28
CA LEU A 312 -20.20 23.54 38.35
C LEU A 312 -19.98 22.18 37.63
N GLU A 313 -20.49 21.05 38.19
CA GLU A 313 -20.28 19.69 37.67
C GLU A 313 -21.32 19.26 36.62
N GLU A 314 -22.46 19.96 36.50
CA GLU A 314 -23.46 19.68 35.45
C GLU A 314 -23.04 20.24 34.09
N ILE A 315 -22.12 19.55 33.39
CA ILE A 315 -21.80 19.79 31.98
C ILE A 315 -22.07 18.53 31.17
#